data_40a63f25c29b4ad0dffbcd69c6b8de51
#
_entry.id   40a63f25c29b4ad0dffbcd69c6b8de51
#
_cell.length_a   1.000
_cell.length_b   1.000
_cell.length_c   1.000
_cell.angle_alpha   90.00
_cell.angle_beta   90.00
_cell.angle_gamma   90.00
#
_symmetry.space_group_name_H-M   'P 1'
#
loop_
_entity.id
_entity.type
_entity.pdbx_description
1 polymer ?
#
loop_
_entity_poly.entity_id
_entity_poly.type
_entity_poly.pdbx_seq_one_letter_code
_entity_poly.pdbx_strand_id
1 'polypeptide(L)'
;MKNLVILTGAGMSAESGISTFRDAGGLWDKYPVEQVATPEGYAANPQLVTDFYNERRKQLLDVKPNRGHELVAELEKHFHVTVITQNVDNLHERAGSTEVIHLHGELTKVTSSFQPNNPKYIKELAPEEYEVKIGDKAGDGSQLRPFIVWFGEAVPMIETAIDYCEKADIFLIIGTSLNVYPAAGLLNYVPAHVPVYLIDPKQVPIASGRKVHFIQKGASEGMEELMRLLVE
;
A
#
# COMPACT_ATOMS: atom_id res chain seq x y z
N MET A 1 -0.15 24.28 9.07
CA MET A 1 0.87 23.43 8.38
C MET A 1 0.36 23.16 6.98
N LYS A 2 1.26 22.89 6.01
CA LYS A 2 0.88 22.47 4.64
C LYS A 2 0.47 21.01 4.62
N ASN A 3 -0.40 20.64 3.69
CA ASN A 3 -0.80 19.26 3.44
C ASN A 3 0.23 18.57 2.55
N LEU A 4 0.89 17.56 3.07
CA LEU A 4 1.79 16.68 2.33
C LEU A 4 1.10 15.34 2.10
N VAL A 5 0.78 15.03 0.86
CA VAL A 5 0.16 13.76 0.48
C VAL A 5 1.23 12.86 -0.14
N ILE A 6 1.31 11.64 0.36
CA ILE A 6 2.35 10.68 -0.02
C ILE A 6 1.70 9.42 -0.60
N LEU A 7 1.97 9.11 -1.86
CA LEU A 7 1.56 7.86 -2.50
C LEU A 7 2.71 6.85 -2.44
N THR A 8 2.50 5.70 -1.79
CA THR A 8 3.53 4.66 -1.69
C THR A 8 3.13 3.36 -2.39
N GLY A 9 4.12 2.63 -2.87
CA GLY A 9 3.97 1.29 -3.43
C GLY A 9 5.01 0.32 -2.88
N ALA A 10 5.13 -0.87 -3.48
CA ALA A 10 5.94 -1.99 -2.95
C ALA A 10 7.41 -1.64 -2.74
N GLY A 11 7.98 -0.73 -3.53
CA GLY A 11 9.35 -0.24 -3.37
C GLY A 11 9.59 0.46 -2.03
N MET A 12 8.55 1.00 -1.39
CA MET A 12 8.65 1.58 -0.04
C MET A 12 9.05 0.54 1.00
N SER A 13 8.57 -0.70 0.87
CA SER A 13 8.80 -1.78 1.83
C SER A 13 9.89 -2.77 1.39
N ALA A 14 10.51 -2.56 0.22
CA ALA A 14 11.55 -3.45 -0.31
C ALA A 14 12.76 -3.56 0.62
N GLU A 15 13.23 -2.44 1.16
CA GLU A 15 14.37 -2.41 2.11
C GLU A 15 14.04 -3.06 3.47
N SER A 16 12.76 -3.27 3.79
CA SER A 16 12.31 -4.02 4.96
C SER A 16 12.35 -5.53 4.73
N GLY A 17 12.64 -6.00 3.51
CA GLY A 17 12.70 -7.41 3.15
C GLY A 17 11.38 -7.96 2.59
N ILE A 18 10.39 -7.11 2.29
CA ILE A 18 9.17 -7.52 1.60
C ILE A 18 9.45 -7.51 0.10
N SER A 19 9.28 -8.68 -0.55
CA SER A 19 9.47 -8.80 -1.99
C SER A 19 8.48 -7.93 -2.75
N THR A 20 8.97 -7.21 -3.75
CA THR A 20 8.13 -6.49 -4.70
C THR A 20 7.38 -7.48 -5.59
N PHE A 21 6.28 -7.04 -6.22
CA PHE A 21 5.43 -7.95 -6.98
C PHE A 21 5.97 -8.27 -8.38
N ARG A 22 6.60 -7.29 -9.04
CA ARG A 22 6.92 -7.33 -10.48
C ARG A 22 8.42 -7.37 -10.79
N ASP A 23 9.29 -7.33 -9.78
CA ASP A 23 10.71 -7.50 -9.99
C ASP A 23 11.06 -8.96 -10.29
N ALA A 24 12.17 -9.20 -10.97
CA ALA A 24 12.67 -10.55 -11.24
C ALA A 24 12.81 -11.33 -9.93
N GLY A 25 12.17 -12.50 -9.83
CA GLY A 25 12.05 -13.27 -8.59
C GLY A 25 11.03 -12.73 -7.59
N GLY A 26 10.21 -11.74 -7.97
CA GLY A 26 9.12 -11.21 -7.16
C GLY A 26 7.96 -12.18 -6.97
N LEU A 27 6.91 -11.71 -6.29
CA LEU A 27 5.77 -12.59 -5.95
C LEU A 27 5.04 -13.15 -7.16
N TRP A 28 4.89 -12.36 -8.23
CA TRP A 28 4.18 -12.80 -9.43
C TRP A 28 4.94 -13.83 -10.28
N ASP A 29 6.24 -13.98 -10.08
CA ASP A 29 7.02 -15.05 -10.72
C ASP A 29 6.73 -16.42 -10.07
N LYS A 30 6.39 -16.41 -8.77
CA LYS A 30 6.11 -17.64 -7.99
C LYS A 30 4.64 -17.99 -7.95
N TYR A 31 3.79 -16.98 -7.90
CA TYR A 31 2.34 -17.10 -7.76
C TYR A 31 1.67 -16.22 -8.82
N PRO A 32 1.14 -16.79 -9.91
CA PRO A 32 0.40 -16.03 -10.91
C PRO A 32 -0.72 -15.21 -10.25
N VAL A 33 -0.80 -13.93 -10.59
CA VAL A 33 -1.76 -12.99 -9.99
C VAL A 33 -3.20 -13.47 -10.11
N GLU A 34 -3.53 -14.11 -11.22
CA GLU A 34 -4.85 -14.67 -11.52
C GLU A 34 -5.26 -15.77 -10.52
N GLN A 35 -4.29 -16.46 -9.93
CA GLN A 35 -4.56 -17.55 -8.98
C GLN A 35 -4.72 -17.08 -7.54
N VAL A 36 -4.01 -16.03 -7.14
CA VAL A 36 -3.93 -15.64 -5.71
C VAL A 36 -4.46 -14.24 -5.40
N ALA A 37 -4.73 -13.44 -6.40
CA ALA A 37 -5.16 -12.05 -6.21
C ALA A 37 -6.35 -11.65 -7.10
N THR A 38 -7.27 -12.58 -7.36
CA THR A 38 -8.54 -12.34 -8.06
C THR A 38 -9.69 -13.11 -7.39
N PRO A 39 -10.94 -12.64 -7.50
CA PRO A 39 -12.12 -13.38 -7.04
C PRO A 39 -12.24 -14.76 -7.69
N GLU A 40 -11.90 -14.87 -8.97
CA GLU A 40 -11.94 -16.11 -9.75
C GLU A 40 -10.91 -17.12 -9.24
N GLY A 41 -9.68 -16.66 -8.94
CA GLY A 41 -8.63 -17.49 -8.34
C GLY A 41 -9.05 -18.03 -6.98
N TYR A 42 -9.67 -17.19 -6.15
CA TYR A 42 -10.20 -17.61 -4.86
C TYR A 42 -11.34 -18.62 -4.99
N ALA A 43 -12.27 -18.40 -5.92
CA ALA A 43 -13.36 -19.35 -6.17
C ALA A 43 -12.84 -20.71 -6.70
N ALA A 44 -11.80 -20.70 -7.53
CA ALA A 44 -11.20 -21.91 -8.08
C ALA A 44 -10.39 -22.72 -7.05
N ASN A 45 -9.64 -22.05 -6.18
CA ASN A 45 -8.81 -22.70 -5.17
C ASN A 45 -8.69 -21.85 -3.89
N PRO A 46 -9.73 -21.82 -3.04
CA PRO A 46 -9.73 -21.03 -1.81
C PRO A 46 -8.62 -21.44 -0.83
N GLN A 47 -8.21 -22.72 -0.83
CA GLN A 47 -7.11 -23.18 0.03
C GLN A 47 -5.79 -22.53 -0.37
N LEU A 48 -5.44 -22.58 -1.66
CA LEU A 48 -4.19 -21.94 -2.16
C LEU A 48 -4.12 -20.46 -1.79
N VAL A 49 -5.22 -19.74 -2.01
CA VAL A 49 -5.28 -18.30 -1.72
C VAL A 49 -5.17 -18.04 -0.21
N THR A 50 -5.86 -18.81 0.61
CA THR A 50 -5.80 -18.70 2.07
C THR A 50 -4.37 -18.95 2.56
N ASP A 51 -3.71 -20.00 2.10
CA ASP A 51 -2.33 -20.34 2.46
C ASP A 51 -1.35 -19.27 2.01
N PHE A 52 -1.52 -18.72 0.79
CA PHE A 52 -0.71 -17.62 0.29
C PHE A 52 -0.74 -16.39 1.22
N TYR A 53 -1.92 -15.97 1.66
CA TYR A 53 -2.04 -14.81 2.56
C TYR A 53 -1.64 -15.14 4.00
N ASN A 54 -1.80 -16.37 4.48
CA ASN A 54 -1.26 -16.80 5.75
C ASN A 54 0.27 -16.71 5.76
N GLU A 55 0.92 -17.16 4.71
CA GLU A 55 2.37 -17.04 4.55
C GLU A 55 2.83 -15.57 4.55
N ARG A 56 2.10 -14.69 3.86
CA ARG A 56 2.39 -13.24 3.87
C ARG A 56 2.23 -12.63 5.26
N ARG A 57 1.16 -12.98 5.99
CA ARG A 57 0.97 -12.52 7.38
C ARG A 57 2.09 -12.98 8.29
N LYS A 58 2.48 -14.26 8.18
CA LYS A 58 3.61 -14.80 8.94
C LYS A 58 4.91 -14.04 8.65
N GLN A 59 5.22 -13.79 7.38
CA GLN A 59 6.39 -13.01 6.99
C GLN A 59 6.34 -11.59 7.58
N LEU A 60 5.17 -10.96 7.61
CA LEU A 60 5.01 -9.60 8.14
C LEU A 60 5.36 -9.49 9.63
N LEU A 61 5.25 -10.58 10.41
CA LEU A 61 5.61 -10.59 11.83
C LEU A 61 7.12 -10.34 12.04
N ASP A 62 7.96 -10.82 11.12
CA ASP A 62 9.42 -10.79 11.26
C ASP A 62 10.05 -9.53 10.66
N VAL A 63 9.32 -8.78 9.80
CA VAL A 63 9.87 -7.58 9.17
C VAL A 63 9.64 -6.33 10.02
N LYS A 64 10.49 -5.32 9.82
CA LYS A 64 10.43 -4.03 10.53
C LYS A 64 10.33 -2.88 9.53
N PRO A 65 9.72 -1.75 9.93
CA PRO A 65 9.83 -0.52 9.15
C PRO A 65 11.30 -0.21 8.84
N ASN A 66 11.56 0.31 7.66
CA ASN A 66 12.88 0.82 7.30
C ASN A 66 12.98 2.33 7.58
N ARG A 67 14.17 2.90 7.37
CA ARG A 67 14.42 4.31 7.62
C ARG A 67 13.51 5.23 6.81
N GLY A 68 13.10 4.84 5.61
CA GLY A 68 12.14 5.57 4.79
C GLY A 68 10.79 5.74 5.48
N HIS A 69 10.23 4.67 6.07
CA HIS A 69 8.98 4.71 6.84
C HIS A 69 9.10 5.64 8.06
N GLU A 70 10.23 5.57 8.80
CA GLU A 70 10.47 6.44 9.95
C GLU A 70 10.53 7.92 9.55
N LEU A 71 11.20 8.24 8.44
CA LEU A 71 11.29 9.60 7.94
C LEU A 71 9.93 10.13 7.45
N VAL A 72 9.09 9.29 6.87
CA VAL A 72 7.70 9.66 6.55
C VAL A 72 6.94 10.07 7.80
N ALA A 73 7.04 9.30 8.89
CA ALA A 73 6.42 9.65 10.16
C ALA A 73 7.04 10.92 10.79
N GLU A 74 8.36 11.12 10.66
CA GLU A 74 9.04 12.33 11.15
C GLU A 74 8.55 13.61 10.45
N LEU A 75 8.11 13.55 9.19
CA LEU A 75 7.54 14.69 8.46
C LEU A 75 6.27 15.24 9.12
N GLU A 76 5.56 14.48 9.94
CA GLU A 76 4.38 14.96 10.70
C GLU A 76 4.70 16.06 11.69
N LYS A 77 5.98 16.24 12.04
CA LYS A 77 6.43 17.40 12.85
C LYS A 77 6.36 18.73 12.08
N HIS A 78 6.33 18.68 10.75
CA HIS A 78 6.44 19.84 9.86
C HIS A 78 5.21 20.04 8.96
N PHE A 79 4.47 18.97 8.69
CA PHE A 79 3.35 18.94 7.73
C PHE A 79 2.14 18.20 8.32
N HIS A 80 0.96 18.44 7.75
CA HIS A 80 -0.15 17.50 7.84
C HIS A 80 0.11 16.41 6.80
N VAL A 81 0.58 15.24 7.25
CA VAL A 81 0.95 14.15 6.38
C VAL A 81 -0.20 13.17 6.25
N THR A 82 -0.57 12.84 5.01
CA THR A 82 -1.48 11.75 4.70
C THR A 82 -0.75 10.76 3.80
N VAL A 83 -0.60 9.53 4.25
CA VAL A 83 -0.03 8.44 3.46
C VAL A 83 -1.16 7.70 2.74
N ILE A 84 -1.10 7.62 1.42
CA ILE A 84 -1.95 6.78 0.59
C ILE A 84 -1.08 5.62 0.11
N THR A 85 -1.33 4.42 0.60
CA THR A 85 -0.50 3.28 0.27
C THR A 85 -1.22 2.23 -0.58
N GLN A 86 -0.51 1.70 -1.57
CA GLN A 86 -0.90 0.51 -2.32
C GLN A 86 -0.48 -0.77 -1.59
N ASN A 87 0.38 -0.64 -0.56
CA ASN A 87 0.87 -1.75 0.22
C ASN A 87 -0.21 -2.25 1.19
N VAL A 88 -0.16 -3.53 1.46
CA VAL A 88 -1.07 -4.20 2.40
C VAL A 88 -0.42 -4.49 3.75
N ASP A 89 0.88 -4.17 3.90
CA ASP A 89 1.60 -4.21 5.16
C ASP A 89 1.21 -3.01 6.06
N ASN A 90 1.55 -3.07 7.33
CA ASN A 90 1.30 -2.03 8.33
C ASN A 90 2.60 -1.31 8.76
N LEU A 91 3.59 -1.23 7.87
CA LEU A 91 4.90 -0.68 8.23
C LEU A 91 4.88 0.83 8.43
N HIS A 92 4.00 1.56 7.76
CA HIS A 92 3.80 3.00 7.99
C HIS A 92 3.29 3.27 9.41
N GLU A 93 2.26 2.57 9.85
CA GLU A 93 1.69 2.68 11.20
C GLU A 93 2.71 2.26 12.26
N ARG A 94 3.43 1.17 12.02
CA ARG A 94 4.48 0.69 12.93
C ARG A 94 5.67 1.62 13.02
N ALA A 95 5.91 2.46 12.01
CA ALA A 95 6.90 3.53 12.03
C ALA A 95 6.41 4.79 12.75
N GLY A 96 5.09 4.90 13.00
CA GLY A 96 4.48 6.02 13.70
C GLY A 96 3.66 6.98 12.85
N SER A 97 3.43 6.69 11.55
CA SER A 97 2.51 7.48 10.72
C SER A 97 1.09 7.41 11.28
N THR A 98 0.43 8.56 11.42
CA THR A 98 -0.87 8.67 12.10
C THR A 98 -2.06 8.63 11.14
N GLU A 99 -1.90 9.04 9.89
CA GLU A 99 -2.94 9.03 8.87
C GLU A 99 -2.50 8.23 7.65
N VAL A 100 -2.97 6.97 7.58
CA VAL A 100 -2.63 6.04 6.50
C VAL A 100 -3.91 5.51 5.84
N ILE A 101 -4.00 5.66 4.53
CA ILE A 101 -5.11 5.19 3.69
C ILE A 101 -4.63 3.99 2.88
N HIS A 102 -5.14 2.81 3.19
CA HIS A 102 -4.85 1.59 2.45
C HIS A 102 -5.80 1.44 1.25
N LEU A 103 -5.28 1.59 0.04
CA LEU A 103 -6.08 1.44 -1.18
C LEU A 103 -6.45 -0.01 -1.46
N HIS A 104 -5.58 -0.95 -1.12
CA HIS A 104 -5.73 -2.36 -1.48
C HIS A 104 -6.01 -3.27 -0.27
N GLY A 105 -6.49 -2.69 0.82
CA GLY A 105 -6.78 -3.42 2.05
C GLY A 105 -5.54 -3.61 2.94
N GLU A 106 -5.68 -4.45 3.95
CA GLU A 106 -4.68 -4.64 5.01
C GLU A 106 -4.50 -6.12 5.32
N LEU A 107 -3.26 -6.57 5.25
CA LEU A 107 -2.89 -7.98 5.41
C LEU A 107 -3.19 -8.52 6.81
N THR A 108 -3.14 -7.65 7.83
CA THR A 108 -3.46 -8.01 9.21
C THR A 108 -4.95 -8.18 9.48
N LYS A 109 -5.80 -7.86 8.50
CA LYS A 109 -7.26 -7.93 8.63
C LYS A 109 -7.86 -9.04 7.78
N VAL A 110 -9.00 -9.52 8.24
CA VAL A 110 -9.87 -10.47 7.53
C VAL A 110 -11.29 -9.95 7.44
N THR A 111 -12.06 -10.49 6.53
CA THR A 111 -13.43 -10.06 6.29
C THR A 111 -14.31 -11.21 5.77
N SER A 112 -15.59 -10.92 5.59
CA SER A 112 -16.56 -11.80 4.95
C SER A 112 -16.23 -12.03 3.46
N SER A 113 -16.32 -13.27 2.99
CA SER A 113 -16.24 -13.56 1.56
C SER A 113 -17.48 -13.11 0.78
N PHE A 114 -18.60 -12.89 1.45
CA PHE A 114 -19.86 -12.44 0.84
C PHE A 114 -20.02 -10.92 0.85
N GLN A 115 -19.59 -10.25 1.92
CA GLN A 115 -19.65 -8.79 2.08
C GLN A 115 -18.28 -8.22 2.47
N PRO A 116 -17.28 -8.27 1.57
CA PRO A 116 -15.89 -7.99 1.92
C PRO A 116 -15.62 -6.57 2.40
N ASN A 117 -16.43 -5.61 1.98
CA ASN A 117 -16.28 -4.20 2.33
C ASN A 117 -17.22 -3.73 3.45
N ASN A 118 -18.00 -4.64 4.05
CA ASN A 118 -18.88 -4.28 5.14
C ASN A 118 -18.07 -4.16 6.46
N PRO A 119 -17.97 -2.95 7.06
CA PRO A 119 -17.15 -2.72 8.25
C PRO A 119 -17.51 -3.65 9.44
N LYS A 120 -18.75 -4.11 9.49
CA LYS A 120 -19.22 -5.02 10.54
C LYS A 120 -18.48 -6.36 10.55
N TYR A 121 -17.94 -6.78 9.40
CA TYR A 121 -17.29 -8.08 9.23
C TYR A 121 -15.78 -7.99 9.06
N ILE A 122 -15.23 -6.78 9.06
CA ILE A 122 -13.78 -6.56 9.03
C ILE A 122 -13.24 -6.74 10.46
N LYS A 123 -12.28 -7.64 10.61
CA LYS A 123 -11.66 -7.97 11.91
C LYS A 123 -10.14 -7.89 11.78
N GLU A 124 -9.51 -7.21 12.73
CA GLU A 124 -8.05 -7.29 12.94
C GLU A 124 -7.70 -8.65 13.55
N LEU A 125 -6.66 -9.28 13.04
CA LEU A 125 -6.08 -10.49 13.64
C LEU A 125 -4.96 -10.12 14.62
N ALA A 126 -4.96 -10.74 15.79
CA ALA A 126 -3.79 -10.67 16.66
C ALA A 126 -2.59 -11.36 15.98
N PRO A 127 -1.35 -10.91 16.23
CA PRO A 127 -0.16 -11.50 15.61
C PRO A 127 -0.06 -13.02 15.78
N GLU A 128 -0.47 -13.55 16.91
CA GLU A 128 -0.50 -14.99 17.21
C GLU A 128 -1.64 -15.73 16.51
N GLU A 129 -2.66 -15.02 16.01
CA GLU A 129 -3.82 -15.55 15.29
C GLU A 129 -3.72 -15.31 13.77
N TYR A 130 -2.53 -15.18 13.24
CA TYR A 130 -2.33 -14.81 11.82
C TYR A 130 -2.86 -15.86 10.84
N GLU A 131 -3.05 -17.09 11.26
CA GLU A 131 -3.49 -18.20 10.40
C GLU A 131 -5.01 -18.25 10.31
N VAL A 132 -5.52 -18.22 9.08
CA VAL A 132 -6.93 -18.44 8.74
C VAL A 132 -7.06 -19.81 8.10
N LYS A 133 -8.13 -20.54 8.41
CA LYS A 133 -8.41 -21.89 7.85
C LYS A 133 -9.69 -21.88 7.03
N ILE A 134 -9.74 -22.79 6.06
CA ILE A 134 -11.00 -23.07 5.38
C ILE A 134 -11.98 -23.67 6.42
N GLY A 135 -13.14 -23.09 6.52
CA GLY A 135 -14.13 -23.37 7.55
C GLY A 135 -14.30 -22.27 8.58
N ASP A 136 -13.31 -21.37 8.75
CA ASP A 136 -13.44 -20.21 9.62
C ASP A 136 -14.50 -19.26 9.08
N LYS A 137 -15.40 -18.81 9.97
CA LYS A 137 -16.59 -18.06 9.61
C LYS A 137 -16.50 -16.59 9.99
N ALA A 138 -16.93 -15.74 9.06
CA ALA A 138 -17.22 -14.35 9.35
C ALA A 138 -18.55 -14.22 10.12
N GLY A 139 -18.86 -13.02 10.62
CA GLY A 139 -20.07 -12.76 11.39
C GLY A 139 -21.40 -12.97 10.64
N ASP A 140 -21.36 -13.06 9.31
CA ASP A 140 -22.51 -13.39 8.46
C ASP A 140 -22.59 -14.90 8.11
N GLY A 141 -21.70 -15.72 8.67
CA GLY A 141 -21.63 -17.16 8.42
C GLY A 141 -20.89 -17.57 7.14
N SER A 142 -20.43 -16.62 6.33
CA SER A 142 -19.59 -16.90 5.17
C SER A 142 -18.16 -17.26 5.57
N GLN A 143 -17.36 -17.76 4.62
CA GLN A 143 -15.95 -18.03 4.85
C GLN A 143 -15.20 -16.71 5.14
N LEU A 144 -14.29 -16.71 6.12
CA LEU A 144 -13.31 -15.65 6.28
C LEU A 144 -12.35 -15.62 5.08
N ARG A 145 -12.12 -14.42 4.57
CA ARG A 145 -11.09 -14.16 3.56
C ARG A 145 -10.16 -13.03 4.02
N PRO A 146 -8.95 -12.89 3.43
CA PRO A 146 -8.11 -11.73 3.69
C PRO A 146 -8.84 -10.43 3.28
N PHE A 147 -8.67 -9.38 4.08
CA PHE A 147 -9.18 -8.04 3.76
C PHE A 147 -8.24 -7.36 2.77
N ILE A 148 -8.22 -7.89 1.57
CA ILE A 148 -7.41 -7.43 0.43
C ILE A 148 -8.34 -7.10 -0.72
N VAL A 149 -8.09 -5.99 -1.41
CA VAL A 149 -8.75 -5.65 -2.67
C VAL A 149 -8.04 -6.40 -3.79
N TRP A 150 -8.73 -7.37 -4.38
CA TRP A 150 -8.19 -8.15 -5.49
C TRP A 150 -8.39 -7.45 -6.84
N PHE A 151 -7.60 -7.84 -7.81
CA PHE A 151 -7.81 -7.37 -9.19
C PHE A 151 -9.21 -7.76 -9.67
N GLY A 152 -9.91 -6.79 -10.27
CA GLY A 152 -11.32 -6.92 -10.66
C GLY A 152 -12.32 -6.45 -9.61
N GLU A 153 -11.90 -6.24 -8.36
CA GLU A 153 -12.75 -5.65 -7.33
C GLU A 153 -12.66 -4.10 -7.36
N ALA A 154 -13.71 -3.43 -6.90
CA ALA A 154 -13.69 -2.00 -6.67
C ALA A 154 -12.69 -1.65 -5.55
N VAL A 155 -12.05 -0.49 -5.66
CA VAL A 155 -11.13 0.05 -4.65
C VAL A 155 -11.90 1.02 -3.74
N PRO A 156 -12.36 0.61 -2.55
CA PRO A 156 -13.31 1.40 -1.76
C PRO A 156 -12.76 2.76 -1.31
N MET A 157 -11.46 2.85 -1.08
CA MET A 157 -10.81 4.06 -0.56
C MET A 157 -10.35 5.04 -1.64
N ILE A 158 -10.65 4.77 -2.92
CA ILE A 158 -10.14 5.61 -4.02
C ILE A 158 -10.69 7.03 -3.99
N GLU A 159 -11.99 7.20 -3.70
CA GLU A 159 -12.62 8.53 -3.61
C GLU A 159 -12.03 9.34 -2.46
N THR A 160 -11.85 8.72 -1.29
CA THR A 160 -11.17 9.35 -0.14
C THR A 160 -9.76 9.79 -0.51
N ALA A 161 -9.00 8.93 -1.21
CA ALA A 161 -7.65 9.26 -1.67
C ALA A 161 -7.64 10.44 -2.65
N ILE A 162 -8.60 10.52 -3.56
CA ILE A 162 -8.78 11.65 -4.49
C ILE A 162 -8.99 12.95 -3.72
N ASP A 163 -9.86 12.96 -2.71
CA ASP A 163 -10.14 14.14 -1.88
C ASP A 163 -8.88 14.71 -1.22
N TYR A 164 -7.95 13.84 -0.78
CA TYR A 164 -6.66 14.28 -0.25
C TYR A 164 -5.72 14.79 -1.34
N CYS A 165 -5.67 14.12 -2.49
CA CYS A 165 -4.85 14.56 -3.62
C CYS A 165 -5.21 15.97 -4.09
N GLU A 166 -6.52 16.30 -4.16
CA GLU A 166 -7.02 17.61 -4.57
C GLU A 166 -6.65 18.74 -3.58
N LYS A 167 -6.41 18.39 -2.31
CA LYS A 167 -6.05 19.32 -1.23
C LYS A 167 -4.56 19.38 -0.93
N ALA A 168 -3.74 18.66 -1.69
CA ALA A 168 -2.30 18.62 -1.45
C ALA A 168 -1.63 19.97 -1.73
N ASP A 169 -0.73 20.38 -0.85
CA ASP A 169 0.22 21.49 -1.07
C ASP A 169 1.57 20.97 -1.59
N ILE A 170 1.88 19.71 -1.28
CA ILE A 170 3.04 18.97 -1.76
C ILE A 170 2.60 17.53 -2.02
N PHE A 171 3.03 16.93 -3.12
CA PHE A 171 2.76 15.53 -3.44
C PHE A 171 4.04 14.74 -3.60
N LEU A 172 4.13 13.60 -2.91
CA LEU A 172 5.29 12.73 -2.91
C LEU A 172 4.89 11.33 -3.38
N ILE A 173 5.68 10.74 -4.25
CA ILE A 173 5.51 9.36 -4.75
C ILE A 173 6.74 8.57 -4.34
N ILE A 174 6.57 7.40 -3.70
CA ILE A 174 7.68 6.55 -3.27
C ILE A 174 7.44 5.10 -3.69
N GLY A 175 8.39 4.53 -4.41
CA GLY A 175 8.48 3.09 -4.66
C GLY A 175 7.29 2.51 -5.42
N THR A 176 6.76 3.24 -6.39
CA THR A 176 5.69 2.74 -7.28
C THR A 176 5.99 3.04 -8.73
N SER A 177 5.79 2.06 -9.59
CA SER A 177 5.94 2.20 -11.04
C SER A 177 4.78 2.95 -11.71
N LEU A 178 3.73 3.33 -10.96
CA LEU A 178 2.50 3.95 -11.45
C LEU A 178 1.80 3.15 -12.58
N ASN A 179 1.84 1.81 -12.50
CA ASN A 179 1.25 0.92 -13.50
C ASN A 179 -0.05 0.26 -13.04
N VAL A 180 -0.44 0.41 -11.77
CA VAL A 180 -1.65 -0.19 -11.20
C VAL A 180 -2.74 0.88 -11.05
N TYR A 181 -3.81 0.73 -11.80
CA TYR A 181 -4.97 1.62 -11.71
C TYR A 181 -6.01 1.03 -10.74
N PRO A 182 -6.79 1.90 -10.03
CA PRO A 182 -6.88 3.36 -10.19
C PRO A 182 -5.77 4.15 -9.45
N ALA A 183 -4.96 3.54 -8.61
CA ALA A 183 -3.93 4.22 -7.79
C ALA A 183 -2.98 5.10 -8.64
N ALA A 184 -2.53 4.58 -9.78
CA ALA A 184 -1.65 5.31 -10.70
C ALA A 184 -2.28 6.62 -11.23
N GLY A 185 -3.61 6.69 -11.27
CA GLY A 185 -4.37 7.86 -11.71
C GLY A 185 -4.45 9.00 -10.68
N LEU A 186 -4.09 8.75 -9.42
CA LEU A 186 -4.20 9.75 -8.34
C LEU A 186 -3.41 11.03 -8.63
N LEU A 187 -2.26 10.92 -9.28
CA LEU A 187 -1.46 12.08 -9.69
C LEU A 187 -2.24 13.09 -10.54
N ASN A 188 -3.24 12.65 -11.30
CA ASN A 188 -4.05 13.53 -12.16
C ASN A 188 -5.00 14.43 -11.36
N TYR A 189 -5.31 14.08 -10.12
CA TYR A 189 -6.16 14.87 -9.22
C TYR A 189 -5.37 15.90 -8.40
N VAL A 190 -4.05 15.79 -8.40
CA VAL A 190 -3.19 16.78 -7.74
C VAL A 190 -3.17 18.07 -8.56
N PRO A 191 -3.46 19.27 -7.97
CA PRO A 191 -3.48 20.54 -8.70
C PRO A 191 -2.17 20.80 -9.44
N ALA A 192 -2.23 21.40 -10.64
CA ALA A 192 -1.07 21.54 -11.53
C ALA A 192 0.09 22.36 -10.95
N HIS A 193 -0.20 23.27 -10.02
CA HIS A 193 0.80 24.13 -9.37
C HIS A 193 1.53 23.46 -8.21
N VAL A 194 1.04 22.31 -7.73
CA VAL A 194 1.62 21.60 -6.58
C VAL A 194 2.93 20.94 -6.97
N PRO A 195 4.02 21.16 -6.22
CA PRO A 195 5.29 20.47 -6.46
C PRO A 195 5.14 18.97 -6.23
N VAL A 196 5.68 18.18 -7.15
CA VAL A 196 5.66 16.70 -7.10
C VAL A 196 7.10 16.19 -7.01
N TYR A 197 7.32 15.33 -6.03
CA TYR A 197 8.56 14.59 -5.84
C TYR A 197 8.32 13.11 -6.10
N LEU A 198 9.32 12.42 -6.68
CA LEU A 198 9.26 10.99 -6.92
C LEU A 198 10.56 10.35 -6.48
N ILE A 199 10.47 9.37 -5.59
CA ILE A 199 11.59 8.58 -5.09
C ILE A 199 11.42 7.14 -5.59
N ASP A 200 12.32 6.71 -6.46
CA ASP A 200 12.39 5.33 -6.94
C ASP A 200 13.80 5.06 -7.48
N PRO A 201 14.41 3.88 -7.26
CA PRO A 201 15.72 3.55 -7.83
C PRO A 201 15.69 3.39 -9.36
N LYS A 202 14.51 3.14 -9.94
CA LYS A 202 14.30 3.02 -11.38
C LYS A 202 13.61 4.25 -11.92
N GLN A 203 13.87 4.60 -13.17
CA GLN A 203 13.11 5.65 -13.84
C GLN A 203 11.64 5.23 -13.99
N VAL A 204 10.74 6.11 -13.53
CA VAL A 204 9.30 5.94 -13.66
C VAL A 204 8.77 6.93 -14.70
N PRO A 205 8.20 6.46 -15.81
CA PRO A 205 7.62 7.34 -16.82
C PRO A 205 6.38 8.04 -16.27
N ILE A 206 6.35 9.37 -16.39
CA ILE A 206 5.19 10.18 -16.00
C ILE A 206 4.44 10.61 -17.28
N ALA A 207 3.26 10.03 -17.49
CA ALA A 207 2.48 10.22 -18.71
C ALA A 207 1.91 11.65 -18.87
N SER A 208 1.81 12.43 -17.80
CA SER A 208 1.09 13.71 -17.77
C SER A 208 1.88 14.91 -18.30
N GLY A 209 3.13 14.74 -18.72
CA GLY A 209 4.03 15.87 -19.06
C GLY A 209 4.34 16.82 -17.88
N ARG A 210 3.93 16.45 -16.67
CA ARG A 210 4.10 17.24 -15.45
C ARG A 210 5.56 17.27 -15.03
N LYS A 211 6.04 18.41 -14.56
CA LYS A 211 7.37 18.52 -13.97
C LYS A 211 7.39 17.81 -12.63
N VAL A 212 8.28 16.83 -12.49
CA VAL A 212 8.48 16.04 -11.28
C VAL A 212 9.94 16.13 -10.86
N HIS A 213 10.17 16.34 -9.57
CA HIS A 213 11.51 16.27 -8.98
C HIS A 213 11.84 14.81 -8.70
N PHE A 214 12.66 14.21 -9.55
CA PHE A 214 13.01 12.81 -9.46
C PHE A 214 14.26 12.60 -8.62
N ILE A 215 14.14 11.81 -7.55
CA ILE A 215 15.23 11.37 -6.68
C ILE A 215 15.46 9.89 -6.97
N GLN A 216 16.48 9.56 -7.76
CA GLN A 216 16.75 8.20 -8.22
C GLN A 216 17.49 7.39 -7.15
N LYS A 217 16.78 7.03 -6.08
CA LYS A 217 17.29 6.35 -4.89
C LYS A 217 16.26 5.40 -4.33
N GLY A 218 16.69 4.46 -3.46
CA GLY A 218 15.79 3.68 -2.62
C GLY A 218 15.04 4.55 -1.62
N ALA A 219 14.04 3.98 -0.96
CA ALA A 219 13.14 4.74 -0.09
C ALA A 219 13.89 5.43 1.06
N SER A 220 14.79 4.75 1.74
CA SER A 220 15.54 5.32 2.89
C SER A 220 16.43 6.49 2.47
N GLU A 221 17.31 6.26 1.52
CA GLU A 221 18.27 7.30 1.07
C GLU A 221 17.55 8.45 0.35
N GLY A 222 16.49 8.14 -0.42
CA GLY A 222 15.68 9.14 -1.10
C GLY A 222 14.92 10.02 -0.13
N MET A 223 14.39 9.47 0.95
CA MET A 223 13.73 10.23 2.00
C MET A 223 14.69 11.10 2.80
N GLU A 224 15.93 10.66 3.04
CA GLU A 224 16.96 11.50 3.66
C GLU A 224 17.29 12.73 2.81
N GLU A 225 17.37 12.57 1.48
CA GLU A 225 17.57 13.68 0.56
C GLU A 225 16.36 14.62 0.55
N LEU A 226 15.15 14.06 0.49
CA LEU A 226 13.92 14.86 0.48
C LEU A 226 13.74 15.68 1.77
N MET A 227 14.06 15.09 2.93
CA MET A 227 13.99 15.80 4.23
C MET A 227 14.85 17.07 4.20
N ARG A 228 16.07 17.01 3.65
CA ARG A 228 16.91 18.21 3.48
C ARG A 228 16.32 19.26 2.56
N LEU A 229 15.61 18.85 1.52
CA LEU A 229 14.96 19.76 0.58
C LEU A 229 13.71 20.44 1.12
N LEU A 230 12.98 19.78 2.03
CA LEU A 230 11.67 20.27 2.50
C LEU A 230 11.74 20.96 3.87
N VAL A 231 12.73 20.62 4.71
CA VAL A 231 12.77 21.00 6.13
C VAL A 231 13.95 21.92 6.46
N GLU A 232 15.08 21.78 5.73
CA GLU A 232 16.25 22.67 5.82
C GLU A 232 16.15 23.82 4.80
#